data_c5a8ee022095e8bbe4857edce80f1375
#
_entry.id   c5a8ee022095e8bbe4857edce80f1375
#
_cell.length_a   1.000
_cell.length_b   1.000
_cell.length_c   1.000
_cell.angle_alpha   90.00
_cell.angle_beta   90.00
_cell.angle_gamma   90.00
#
_symmetry.space_group_name_H-M   'P 1'
#
loop_
_entity.id
_entity.type
_entity.pdbx_description
1 polymer ?
#
loop_
_entity_poly.entity_id
_entity_poly.type
_entity_poly.pdbx_seq_one_letter_code
_entity_poly.pdbx_strand_id
1 'polypeptide(L)'
;MPAIRIGINPISWSNDDLPSLGGETPLSTALSEGKEIGYEGFELNGKFPKDAKGVGDVLRPYDLALVSGWYSSRLARRSVAEEIDAIASHVQLLAQNGARVLVYGEVADSIQGQRIPLVERPRFHSEQAWQEYADKLTELARFTLSQGVRLAYHHHMGAYVESPADIDKLMSLTGSEVGLLFDSGHCYMGGGEPLEVLRKHIGRICHVHFKDVRKPVVQLARNNLWSFPDCIINGTFTVPGDGDIDFAALLDELLAADYQGWLVVEAEQDPAVAPSYVYAKKGYDTLRALLDERTGQ
;
A
#
# COMPACT_ATOMS: atom_id res chain seq x y z
N MET A 1 -3.41 -4.40 24.72
CA MET A 1 -4.09 -4.26 23.43
C MET A 1 -3.02 -4.22 22.37
N PRO A 2 -3.13 -4.90 21.25
CA PRO A 2 -2.34 -4.50 20.10
C PRO A 2 -2.84 -3.12 19.70
N ALA A 3 -2.12 -2.10 20.11
CA ALA A 3 -2.42 -0.73 19.72
C ALA A 3 -2.26 -0.60 18.21
N ILE A 4 -3.01 0.30 17.61
CA ILE A 4 -2.70 0.76 16.25
C ILE A 4 -1.29 1.35 16.30
N ARG A 5 -0.45 0.93 15.36
CA ARG A 5 0.93 1.36 15.23
C ARG A 5 1.11 2.17 13.96
N ILE A 6 2.02 3.13 13.97
CA ILE A 6 2.31 3.94 12.78
C ILE A 6 3.58 3.41 12.12
N GLY A 7 3.44 2.97 10.86
CA GLY A 7 4.53 2.55 9.99
C GLY A 7 4.70 3.50 8.81
N ILE A 8 5.74 3.28 8.02
CA ILE A 8 5.99 4.04 6.80
C ILE A 8 6.48 3.14 5.67
N ASN A 9 6.07 3.46 4.45
CA ASN A 9 6.68 2.92 3.24
C ASN A 9 7.88 3.81 2.85
N PRO A 10 9.08 3.24 2.63
CA PRO A 10 10.26 4.02 2.28
C PRO A 10 10.23 4.63 0.87
N ILE A 11 9.13 4.48 0.12
CA ILE A 11 8.94 5.07 -1.21
C ILE A 11 9.12 6.59 -1.21
N SER A 12 8.87 7.23 -0.07
CA SER A 12 9.10 8.67 0.09
C SER A 12 10.60 9.08 0.01
N TRP A 13 11.54 8.15 0.25
CA TRP A 13 12.97 8.37 0.12
C TRP A 13 13.52 7.84 -1.20
N SER A 14 12.95 6.75 -1.71
CA SER A 14 13.41 6.04 -2.90
C SER A 14 12.21 5.38 -3.57
N ASN A 15 11.80 5.93 -4.70
CA ASN A 15 10.61 5.49 -5.40
C ASN A 15 10.93 4.25 -6.27
N ASP A 16 10.27 3.13 -5.99
CA ASP A 16 10.45 1.88 -6.74
C ASP A 16 9.76 1.91 -8.12
N ASP A 17 8.67 2.70 -8.27
CA ASP A 17 7.97 2.87 -9.55
C ASP A 17 8.70 3.84 -10.49
N LEU A 18 9.41 4.82 -9.92
CA LEU A 18 10.25 5.79 -10.62
C LEU A 18 11.64 5.87 -9.98
N PRO A 19 12.55 4.92 -10.27
CA PRO A 19 13.86 4.85 -9.61
C PRO A 19 14.75 6.07 -9.78
N SER A 20 14.44 6.98 -10.70
CA SER A 20 15.10 8.29 -10.82
C SER A 20 14.78 9.23 -9.66
N LEU A 21 13.73 8.98 -8.91
CA LEU A 21 13.32 9.76 -7.75
C LEU A 21 13.91 9.16 -6.47
N GLY A 22 14.94 9.77 -5.95
CA GLY A 22 15.59 9.34 -4.70
C GLY A 22 16.40 8.05 -4.80
N GLY A 23 16.68 7.55 -6.01
CA GLY A 23 17.39 6.28 -6.23
C GLY A 23 18.77 6.20 -5.55
N GLU A 24 19.44 7.31 -5.34
CA GLU A 24 20.74 7.37 -4.66
C GLU A 24 20.63 7.40 -3.12
N THR A 25 19.44 7.61 -2.56
CA THR A 25 19.27 7.67 -1.10
C THR A 25 19.50 6.30 -0.48
N PRO A 26 20.47 6.14 0.44
CA PRO A 26 20.72 4.86 1.11
C PRO A 26 19.52 4.43 1.97
N LEU A 27 19.28 3.12 2.07
CA LEU A 27 18.27 2.58 3.00
C LEU A 27 18.49 3.03 4.45
N SER A 28 19.76 3.10 4.89
CA SER A 28 20.12 3.54 6.24
C SER A 28 19.65 4.97 6.55
N THR A 29 19.60 5.86 5.54
CA THR A 29 19.05 7.21 5.70
C THR A 29 17.56 7.15 6.01
N ALA A 30 16.78 6.41 5.22
CA ALA A 30 15.35 6.24 5.46
C ALA A 30 15.06 5.65 6.85
N LEU A 31 15.81 4.61 7.25
CA LEU A 31 15.63 3.96 8.55
C LEU A 31 15.99 4.87 9.73
N SER A 32 17.12 5.61 9.64
CA SER A 32 17.52 6.52 10.71
C SER A 32 16.55 7.70 10.87
N GLU A 33 16.16 8.32 9.75
CA GLU A 33 15.21 9.42 9.74
C GLU A 33 13.83 8.99 10.21
N GLY A 34 13.34 7.84 9.75
CA GLY A 34 12.05 7.30 10.19
C GLY A 34 12.03 6.97 11.68
N LYS A 35 13.12 6.41 12.23
CA LYS A 35 13.24 6.18 13.67
C LYS A 35 13.28 7.49 14.46
N GLU A 36 14.02 8.48 13.99
CA GLU A 36 14.10 9.80 14.62
C GLU A 36 12.73 10.50 14.67
N ILE A 37 11.95 10.37 13.58
CA ILE A 37 10.59 10.92 13.50
C ILE A 37 9.65 10.24 14.51
N GLY A 38 9.82 8.95 14.76
CA GLY A 38 9.01 8.18 15.69
C GLY A 38 8.28 6.98 15.08
N TYR A 39 8.49 6.67 13.81
CA TYR A 39 7.92 5.48 13.18
C TYR A 39 8.36 4.20 13.89
N GLU A 40 7.43 3.26 14.02
CA GLU A 40 7.65 2.00 14.73
C GLU A 40 8.05 0.85 13.81
N GLY A 41 7.89 1.02 12.50
CA GLY A 41 8.23 0.01 11.51
C GLY A 41 8.21 0.52 10.08
N PHE A 42 8.81 -0.29 9.22
CA PHE A 42 8.95 -0.03 7.79
C PHE A 42 8.38 -1.16 6.95
N GLU A 43 7.84 -0.82 5.80
CA GLU A 43 7.58 -1.78 4.72
C GLU A 43 8.84 -2.06 3.91
N LEU A 44 8.89 -3.21 3.26
CA LEU A 44 9.97 -3.52 2.32
C LEU A 44 9.85 -2.71 1.03
N ASN A 45 10.98 -2.20 0.56
CA ASN A 45 11.14 -1.74 -0.82
C ASN A 45 12.31 -2.45 -1.52
N GLY A 46 12.61 -2.02 -2.74
CA GLY A 46 13.67 -2.61 -3.56
C GLY A 46 15.08 -2.59 -2.95
N LYS A 47 15.34 -1.70 -1.98
CA LYS A 47 16.65 -1.53 -1.33
C LYS A 47 16.91 -2.47 -0.15
N PHE A 48 15.88 -3.12 0.38
CA PHE A 48 16.07 -4.09 1.44
C PHE A 48 16.79 -5.35 0.95
N PRO A 49 17.54 -6.05 1.84
CA PRO A 49 18.05 -7.39 1.58
C PRO A 49 16.92 -8.34 1.14
N LYS A 50 17.28 -9.35 0.35
CA LYS A 50 16.30 -10.30 -0.22
C LYS A 50 16.16 -11.58 0.61
N ASP A 51 16.75 -11.62 1.79
CA ASP A 51 16.65 -12.74 2.73
C ASP A 51 16.25 -12.25 4.11
N ALA A 52 15.62 -13.14 4.89
CA ALA A 52 15.06 -12.80 6.19
C ALA A 52 16.09 -12.34 7.22
N LYS A 53 17.28 -12.96 7.20
CA LYS A 53 18.37 -12.59 8.12
C LYS A 53 18.86 -11.16 7.81
N GLY A 54 19.10 -10.86 6.55
CA GLY A 54 19.55 -9.54 6.11
C GLY A 54 18.52 -8.45 6.46
N VAL A 55 17.22 -8.71 6.27
CA VAL A 55 16.16 -7.77 6.67
C VAL A 55 16.19 -7.53 8.19
N GLY A 56 16.28 -8.59 9.00
CA GLY A 56 16.37 -8.46 10.45
C GLY A 56 17.63 -7.69 10.89
N ASP A 57 18.75 -7.92 10.21
CA ASP A 57 20.02 -7.28 10.55
C ASP A 57 20.01 -5.77 10.27
N VAL A 58 19.30 -5.30 9.23
CA VAL A 58 19.21 -3.85 8.91
C VAL A 58 18.18 -3.12 9.77
N LEU A 59 17.12 -3.77 10.24
CA LEU A 59 16.08 -3.16 11.08
C LEU A 59 16.47 -3.11 12.57
N ARG A 60 17.16 -4.15 13.07
CA ARG A 60 17.49 -4.28 14.48
C ARG A 60 18.26 -3.11 15.10
N PRO A 61 19.27 -2.50 14.43
CA PRO A 61 19.99 -1.36 15.00
C PRO A 61 19.13 -0.14 15.32
N TYR A 62 17.98 -0.03 14.63
CA TYR A 62 17.03 1.07 14.79
C TYR A 62 15.83 0.69 15.68
N ASP A 63 15.76 -0.54 16.17
CA ASP A 63 14.59 -1.05 16.90
C ASP A 63 13.28 -0.79 16.11
N LEU A 64 13.30 -1.17 14.82
CA LEU A 64 12.18 -1.04 13.89
C LEU A 64 11.61 -2.42 13.56
N ALA A 65 10.28 -2.50 13.49
CA ALA A 65 9.59 -3.70 13.04
C ALA A 65 9.52 -3.76 11.50
N LEU A 66 9.48 -4.98 10.96
CA LEU A 66 9.00 -5.19 9.61
C LEU A 66 7.47 -5.14 9.62
N VAL A 67 6.89 -4.20 8.88
CA VAL A 67 5.44 -3.99 8.78
C VAL A 67 4.81 -4.99 7.81
N SER A 68 5.31 -5.00 6.62
CA SER A 68 4.84 -5.79 5.47
C SER A 68 5.84 -5.68 4.32
N GLY A 69 5.47 -6.17 3.15
CA GLY A 69 6.26 -5.99 1.94
C GLY A 69 5.43 -6.17 0.68
N TRP A 70 5.72 -5.34 -0.31
CA TRP A 70 5.12 -5.45 -1.63
C TRP A 70 5.56 -6.72 -2.35
N TYR A 71 4.61 -7.41 -2.95
CA TYR A 71 4.85 -8.51 -3.87
C TYR A 71 4.19 -8.24 -5.23
N SER A 72 4.99 -8.24 -6.28
CA SER A 72 4.55 -8.04 -7.67
C SER A 72 4.06 -9.37 -8.27
N SER A 73 2.77 -9.64 -8.11
CA SER A 73 2.13 -10.85 -8.60
C SER A 73 1.87 -10.79 -10.11
N ARG A 74 1.85 -11.98 -10.73
CA ARG A 74 1.42 -12.18 -12.12
C ARG A 74 0.34 -13.26 -12.22
N LEU A 75 -0.49 -13.40 -11.20
CA LEU A 75 -1.51 -14.45 -11.09
C LEU A 75 -2.54 -14.38 -12.23
N ALA A 76 -2.82 -13.19 -12.77
CA ALA A 76 -3.69 -13.03 -13.93
C ALA A 76 -3.16 -13.79 -15.16
N ARG A 77 -1.85 -14.05 -15.24
CA ARG A 77 -1.16 -14.72 -16.36
C ARG A 77 -0.52 -16.05 -15.99
N ARG A 78 -0.56 -16.46 -14.71
CA ARG A 78 0.03 -17.70 -14.21
C ARG A 78 -1.03 -18.61 -13.61
N SER A 79 -0.68 -19.88 -13.47
CA SER A 79 -1.41 -20.78 -12.59
C SER A 79 -1.14 -20.46 -11.13
N VAL A 80 -2.01 -20.93 -10.23
CA VAL A 80 -1.81 -20.75 -8.79
C VAL A 80 -0.53 -21.45 -8.30
N ALA A 81 -0.23 -22.64 -8.85
CA ALA A 81 0.98 -23.37 -8.48
C ALA A 81 2.26 -22.58 -8.82
N GLU A 82 2.34 -22.02 -10.03
CA GLU A 82 3.47 -21.18 -10.42
C GLU A 82 3.59 -19.92 -9.55
N GLU A 83 2.47 -19.32 -9.14
CA GLU A 83 2.49 -18.13 -8.29
C GLU A 83 2.83 -18.50 -6.84
N ILE A 84 2.39 -19.65 -6.33
CA ILE A 84 2.81 -20.16 -5.00
C ILE A 84 4.31 -20.38 -4.97
N ASP A 85 4.88 -21.03 -5.98
CA ASP A 85 6.33 -21.23 -6.05
C ASP A 85 7.10 -19.91 -6.08
N ALA A 86 6.58 -18.92 -6.81
CA ALA A 86 7.21 -17.62 -6.92
C ALA A 86 7.15 -16.78 -5.63
N ILE A 87 6.03 -16.83 -4.90
CA ILE A 87 5.79 -16.01 -3.72
C ILE A 87 6.37 -16.63 -2.43
N ALA A 88 6.60 -17.94 -2.40
CA ALA A 88 6.91 -18.68 -1.18
C ALA A 88 8.08 -18.10 -0.37
N SER A 89 9.18 -17.74 -1.04
CA SER A 89 10.34 -17.16 -0.36
C SER A 89 10.03 -15.77 0.25
N HIS A 90 9.22 -14.97 -0.40
CA HIS A 90 8.80 -13.67 0.10
C HIS A 90 7.89 -13.80 1.33
N VAL A 91 6.91 -14.70 1.27
CA VAL A 91 6.04 -15.00 2.42
C VAL A 91 6.86 -15.50 3.62
N GLN A 92 7.82 -16.39 3.38
CA GLN A 92 8.72 -16.89 4.41
C GLN A 92 9.58 -15.78 5.03
N LEU A 93 10.10 -14.86 4.21
CA LEU A 93 10.86 -13.70 4.67
C LEU A 93 10.01 -12.82 5.60
N LEU A 94 8.77 -12.53 5.21
CA LEU A 94 7.84 -11.75 6.02
C LEU A 94 7.55 -12.45 7.37
N ALA A 95 7.17 -13.72 7.33
CA ALA A 95 6.82 -14.49 8.51
C ALA A 95 7.99 -14.57 9.52
N GLN A 96 9.22 -14.80 9.03
CA GLN A 96 10.42 -14.90 9.86
C GLN A 96 10.81 -13.57 10.53
N ASN A 97 10.42 -12.43 9.95
CA ASN A 97 10.62 -11.10 10.53
C ASN A 97 9.39 -10.59 11.30
N GLY A 98 8.39 -11.44 11.53
CA GLY A 98 7.22 -11.10 12.33
C GLY A 98 6.14 -10.30 11.63
N ALA A 99 6.29 -10.00 10.35
CA ALA A 99 5.24 -9.37 9.56
C ALA A 99 4.08 -10.36 9.33
N ARG A 100 2.85 -9.86 9.48
CA ARG A 100 1.63 -10.67 9.41
C ARG A 100 0.81 -10.40 8.16
N VAL A 101 1.23 -9.43 7.36
CA VAL A 101 0.55 -8.98 6.15
C VAL A 101 1.53 -8.94 4.99
N LEU A 102 1.05 -9.39 3.85
CA LEU A 102 1.67 -9.26 2.53
C LEU A 102 0.92 -8.20 1.75
N VAL A 103 1.58 -7.17 1.27
CA VAL A 103 1.01 -6.23 0.31
C VAL A 103 1.08 -6.85 -1.08
N TYR A 104 -0.08 -7.24 -1.60
CA TYR A 104 -0.21 -7.94 -2.87
C TYR A 104 -0.63 -6.99 -3.99
N GLY A 105 0.23 -6.76 -4.97
CA GLY A 105 -0.07 -6.04 -6.20
C GLY A 105 -0.13 -6.97 -7.41
N GLU A 106 -1.23 -6.97 -8.16
CA GLU A 106 -1.31 -7.65 -9.44
C GLU A 106 -0.69 -6.79 -10.54
N VAL A 107 0.50 -7.17 -11.00
CA VAL A 107 1.26 -6.37 -11.98
C VAL A 107 1.30 -6.99 -13.39
N ALA A 108 0.66 -8.12 -13.61
CA ALA A 108 0.52 -8.63 -14.98
C ALA A 108 -0.22 -7.58 -15.81
N ASP A 109 0.36 -7.21 -16.95
CA ASP A 109 -0.18 -6.19 -17.86
C ASP A 109 -0.40 -4.78 -17.23
N SER A 110 0.04 -4.54 -15.99
CA SER A 110 -0.05 -3.23 -15.36
C SER A 110 0.74 -2.17 -16.15
N ILE A 111 0.17 -0.98 -16.22
CA ILE A 111 0.81 0.20 -16.84
C ILE A 111 1.35 1.19 -15.81
N GLN A 112 1.37 0.83 -14.51
CA GLN A 112 1.76 1.72 -13.42
C GLN A 112 3.13 2.38 -13.58
N GLY A 113 4.13 1.66 -14.11
CA GLY A 113 5.46 2.20 -14.40
C GLY A 113 5.61 2.82 -15.79
N GLN A 114 4.54 2.97 -16.55
CA GLN A 114 4.58 3.40 -17.95
C GLN A 114 3.91 4.77 -18.14
N ARG A 115 4.43 5.56 -19.10
CA ARG A 115 3.80 6.82 -19.48
C ARG A 115 2.64 6.59 -20.46
N ILE A 116 1.66 5.81 -20.00
CA ILE A 116 0.43 5.49 -20.69
C ILE A 116 -0.73 6.06 -19.88
N PRO A 117 -1.71 6.71 -20.50
CA PRO A 117 -2.89 7.23 -19.81
C PRO A 117 -3.60 6.16 -18.97
N LEU A 118 -3.96 6.48 -17.73
CA LEU A 118 -4.59 5.52 -16.80
C LEU A 118 -5.89 4.92 -17.33
N VAL A 119 -6.58 5.61 -18.24
CA VAL A 119 -7.80 5.09 -18.88
C VAL A 119 -7.55 3.85 -19.73
N GLU A 120 -6.31 3.59 -20.14
CA GLU A 120 -5.88 2.43 -20.94
C GLU A 120 -5.46 1.22 -20.07
N ARG A 121 -5.66 1.27 -18.76
CA ARG A 121 -5.31 0.19 -17.84
C ARG A 121 -5.95 -1.16 -18.22
N PRO A 122 -5.36 -2.30 -17.86
CA PRO A 122 -5.96 -3.60 -18.10
C PRO A 122 -7.29 -3.76 -17.36
N ARG A 123 -8.20 -4.55 -17.94
CA ARG A 123 -9.49 -4.90 -17.35
C ARG A 123 -9.84 -6.36 -17.61
N PHE A 124 -10.55 -6.97 -16.69
CA PHE A 124 -11.21 -8.24 -16.97
C PHE A 124 -12.50 -7.96 -17.76
N HIS A 125 -12.61 -8.54 -18.95
CA HIS A 125 -13.68 -8.20 -19.90
C HIS A 125 -14.93 -9.10 -19.80
N SER A 126 -14.93 -10.11 -18.90
CA SER A 126 -16.06 -11.00 -18.71
C SER A 126 -16.22 -11.41 -17.25
N GLU A 127 -17.44 -11.80 -16.88
CA GLU A 127 -17.72 -12.38 -15.56
C GLU A 127 -16.87 -13.64 -15.30
N GLN A 128 -16.67 -14.46 -16.34
CA GLN A 128 -15.84 -15.64 -16.24
C GLN A 128 -14.39 -15.29 -15.90
N ALA A 129 -13.78 -14.29 -16.56
CA ALA A 129 -12.41 -13.87 -16.28
C ALA A 129 -12.26 -13.34 -14.85
N TRP A 130 -13.25 -12.59 -14.35
CA TRP A 130 -13.30 -12.16 -12.97
C TRP A 130 -13.36 -13.33 -11.99
N GLN A 131 -14.24 -14.31 -12.25
CA GLN A 131 -14.40 -15.46 -11.37
C GLN A 131 -13.13 -16.33 -11.35
N GLU A 132 -12.56 -16.61 -12.52
CA GLU A 132 -11.31 -17.38 -12.63
C GLU A 132 -10.15 -16.73 -11.86
N TYR A 133 -10.03 -15.40 -11.95
CA TYR A 133 -9.02 -14.66 -11.20
C TYR A 133 -9.30 -14.68 -9.69
N ALA A 134 -10.55 -14.47 -9.28
CA ALA A 134 -10.96 -14.48 -7.89
C ALA A 134 -10.75 -15.83 -7.20
N ASP A 135 -11.02 -16.93 -7.93
CA ASP A 135 -10.80 -18.29 -7.44
C ASP A 135 -9.31 -18.56 -7.23
N LYS A 136 -8.46 -18.20 -8.20
CA LYS A 136 -6.99 -18.29 -8.07
C LYS A 136 -6.47 -17.47 -6.89
N LEU A 137 -6.94 -16.22 -6.76
CA LEU A 137 -6.52 -15.32 -5.68
C LEU A 137 -6.93 -15.86 -4.31
N THR A 138 -8.11 -16.45 -4.21
CA THR A 138 -8.59 -17.08 -2.97
C THR A 138 -7.72 -18.26 -2.58
N GLU A 139 -7.33 -19.11 -3.55
CA GLU A 139 -6.43 -20.23 -3.31
C GLU A 139 -5.04 -19.76 -2.88
N LEU A 140 -4.48 -18.76 -3.56
CA LEU A 140 -3.19 -18.16 -3.17
C LEU A 140 -3.25 -17.56 -1.77
N ALA A 141 -4.35 -16.87 -1.42
CA ALA A 141 -4.54 -16.30 -0.09
C ALA A 141 -4.62 -17.36 1.00
N ARG A 142 -5.24 -18.52 0.74
CA ARG A 142 -5.21 -19.68 1.65
C ARG A 142 -3.80 -20.17 1.90
N PHE A 143 -2.98 -20.25 0.86
CA PHE A 143 -1.57 -20.62 1.00
C PHE A 143 -0.83 -19.62 1.89
N THR A 144 -0.88 -18.31 1.61
CA THR A 144 -0.15 -17.31 2.41
C THR A 144 -0.63 -17.29 3.86
N LEU A 145 -1.94 -17.43 4.08
CA LEU A 145 -2.53 -17.49 5.42
C LEU A 145 -2.06 -18.74 6.18
N SER A 146 -1.90 -19.89 5.52
CA SER A 146 -1.37 -21.10 6.12
C SER A 146 0.08 -20.93 6.62
N GLN A 147 0.82 -19.99 6.05
CA GLN A 147 2.17 -19.60 6.46
C GLN A 147 2.16 -18.49 7.54
N GLY A 148 0.99 -18.07 8.03
CA GLY A 148 0.82 -17.05 9.05
C GLY A 148 0.89 -15.61 8.51
N VAL A 149 0.80 -15.42 7.19
CA VAL A 149 0.82 -14.10 6.53
C VAL A 149 -0.46 -13.89 5.72
N ARG A 150 -1.24 -12.89 6.07
CA ARG A 150 -2.48 -12.57 5.36
C ARG A 150 -2.20 -11.79 4.09
N LEU A 151 -2.73 -12.22 2.96
CA LEU A 151 -2.69 -11.49 1.71
C LEU A 151 -3.64 -10.29 1.78
N ALA A 152 -3.09 -9.09 1.66
CA ALA A 152 -3.82 -7.83 1.55
C ALA A 152 -3.75 -7.33 0.10
N TYR A 153 -4.85 -7.46 -0.62
CA TYR A 153 -4.92 -7.01 -2.01
C TYR A 153 -4.83 -5.50 -2.07
N HIS A 154 -3.82 -4.99 -2.75
CA HIS A 154 -3.64 -3.56 -3.00
C HIS A 154 -4.24 -3.17 -4.35
N HIS A 155 -5.38 -2.47 -4.32
CA HIS A 155 -5.90 -1.81 -5.52
C HIS A 155 -4.96 -0.66 -5.91
N HIS A 156 -4.59 -0.58 -7.18
CA HIS A 156 -3.52 0.32 -7.60
C HIS A 156 -3.82 0.97 -8.96
N MET A 157 -3.34 2.21 -9.13
CA MET A 157 -3.48 2.92 -10.39
C MET A 157 -2.77 2.15 -11.51
N GLY A 158 -3.46 2.03 -12.67
CA GLY A 158 -2.90 1.34 -13.83
C GLY A 158 -2.95 -0.19 -13.77
N ALA A 159 -3.56 -0.79 -12.75
CA ALA A 159 -3.73 -2.24 -12.58
C ALA A 159 -5.15 -2.70 -12.95
N TYR A 160 -5.39 -4.03 -12.86
CA TYR A 160 -6.71 -4.62 -13.13
C TYR A 160 -7.79 -4.12 -12.15
N VAL A 161 -7.43 -3.95 -10.89
CA VAL A 161 -8.33 -3.47 -9.83
C VAL A 161 -7.86 -2.09 -9.40
N GLU A 162 -8.61 -1.07 -9.77
CA GLU A 162 -8.28 0.34 -9.54
C GLU A 162 -9.45 1.11 -8.93
N SER A 163 -10.62 1.00 -9.54
CA SER A 163 -11.81 1.75 -9.16
C SER A 163 -12.58 1.11 -8.00
N PRO A 164 -13.48 1.86 -7.31
CA PRO A 164 -14.38 1.28 -6.31
C PRO A 164 -15.21 0.12 -6.85
N ALA A 165 -15.66 0.20 -8.10
CA ALA A 165 -16.42 -0.88 -8.72
C ALA A 165 -15.58 -2.15 -8.92
N ASP A 166 -14.28 -2.02 -9.23
CA ASP A 166 -13.38 -3.16 -9.33
C ASP A 166 -13.13 -3.77 -7.92
N ILE A 167 -12.95 -2.92 -6.89
CA ILE A 167 -12.79 -3.37 -5.51
C ILE A 167 -14.04 -4.13 -5.05
N ASP A 168 -15.22 -3.57 -5.30
CA ASP A 168 -16.50 -4.21 -4.99
C ASP A 168 -16.61 -5.58 -5.63
N LYS A 169 -16.29 -5.64 -6.92
CA LYS A 169 -16.35 -6.87 -7.70
C LYS A 169 -15.40 -7.92 -7.14
N LEU A 170 -14.13 -7.55 -6.92
CA LEU A 170 -13.13 -8.48 -6.38
C LEU A 170 -13.55 -9.00 -5.00
N MET A 171 -13.94 -8.10 -4.09
CA MET A 171 -14.32 -8.49 -2.72
C MET A 171 -15.58 -9.36 -2.69
N SER A 172 -16.50 -9.19 -3.65
CA SER A 172 -17.72 -10.02 -3.75
C SER A 172 -17.45 -11.44 -4.27
N LEU A 173 -16.41 -11.62 -5.08
CA LEU A 173 -16.09 -12.90 -5.71
C LEU A 173 -15.04 -13.71 -4.94
N THR A 174 -14.25 -13.07 -4.07
CA THR A 174 -13.17 -13.74 -3.33
C THR A 174 -13.60 -14.23 -1.96
N GLY A 175 -13.01 -15.33 -1.50
CA GLY A 175 -13.17 -15.84 -0.13
C GLY A 175 -12.65 -14.85 0.94
N SER A 176 -13.03 -15.09 2.19
CA SER A 176 -12.64 -14.25 3.34
C SER A 176 -11.13 -14.26 3.64
N GLU A 177 -10.40 -15.20 3.07
CA GLU A 177 -8.94 -15.32 3.17
C GLU A 177 -8.23 -14.17 2.48
N VAL A 178 -8.81 -13.63 1.40
CA VAL A 178 -8.31 -12.43 0.72
C VAL A 178 -8.68 -11.20 1.55
N GLY A 179 -7.69 -10.55 2.12
CA GLY A 179 -7.85 -9.24 2.75
C GLY A 179 -7.78 -8.11 1.74
N LEU A 180 -8.27 -6.94 2.14
CA LEU A 180 -8.12 -5.69 1.39
C LEU A 180 -7.07 -4.83 2.07
N LEU A 181 -6.10 -4.35 1.32
CA LEU A 181 -5.34 -3.17 1.68
C LEU A 181 -6.16 -1.96 1.25
N PHE A 182 -6.51 -1.13 2.20
CA PHE A 182 -7.17 0.13 1.93
C PHE A 182 -6.13 1.24 1.77
N ASP A 183 -6.00 1.78 0.56
CA ASP A 183 -5.19 2.96 0.27
C ASP A 183 -6.10 4.14 -0.06
N SER A 184 -6.04 5.17 0.77
CA SER A 184 -6.93 6.33 0.64
C SER A 184 -6.64 7.17 -0.60
N GLY A 185 -5.39 7.32 -0.99
CA GLY A 185 -4.99 8.11 -2.16
C GLY A 185 -5.32 7.42 -3.47
N HIS A 186 -4.96 6.14 -3.61
CA HIS A 186 -5.35 5.34 -4.78
C HIS A 186 -6.87 5.22 -4.90
N CYS A 187 -7.59 5.07 -3.77
CA CYS A 187 -9.05 5.07 -3.77
C CYS A 187 -9.62 6.34 -4.37
N TYR A 188 -9.16 7.52 -3.91
CA TYR A 188 -9.64 8.80 -4.42
C TYR A 188 -9.27 9.02 -5.89
N MET A 189 -8.02 8.70 -6.27
CA MET A 189 -7.56 8.82 -7.66
C MET A 189 -8.33 7.88 -8.59
N GLY A 190 -8.67 6.67 -8.14
CA GLY A 190 -9.51 5.69 -8.85
C GLY A 190 -11.00 6.06 -8.95
N GLY A 191 -11.39 7.22 -8.42
CA GLY A 191 -12.76 7.76 -8.52
C GLY A 191 -13.64 7.43 -7.32
N GLY A 192 -13.09 6.91 -6.23
CA GLY A 192 -13.80 6.61 -4.99
C GLY A 192 -13.85 7.80 -4.03
N GLU A 193 -14.82 7.76 -3.13
CA GLU A 193 -14.77 8.53 -1.89
C GLU A 193 -14.20 7.61 -0.80
N PRO A 194 -13.00 7.92 -0.24
CA PRO A 194 -12.30 7.01 0.66
C PRO A 194 -13.13 6.52 1.84
N LEU A 195 -13.92 7.41 2.46
CA LEU A 195 -14.75 7.06 3.61
C LEU A 195 -15.85 6.05 3.24
N GLU A 196 -16.45 6.18 2.06
CA GLU A 196 -17.50 5.26 1.59
C GLU A 196 -16.92 3.88 1.30
N VAL A 197 -15.77 3.81 0.61
CA VAL A 197 -15.09 2.56 0.29
C VAL A 197 -14.61 1.86 1.57
N LEU A 198 -14.04 2.61 2.50
CA LEU A 198 -13.60 2.09 3.79
C LEU A 198 -14.77 1.46 4.56
N ARG A 199 -15.88 2.19 4.73
CA ARG A 199 -17.08 1.69 5.40
C ARG A 199 -17.63 0.41 4.77
N LYS A 200 -17.69 0.40 3.45
CA LYS A 200 -18.24 -0.73 2.70
C LYS A 200 -17.43 -2.00 2.90
N HIS A 201 -16.12 -1.87 2.97
CA HIS A 201 -15.19 -3.02 3.00
C HIS A 201 -14.51 -3.22 4.35
N ILE A 202 -14.94 -2.53 5.40
CA ILE A 202 -14.29 -2.53 6.72
C ILE A 202 -13.97 -3.93 7.26
N GLY A 203 -14.87 -4.89 7.09
CA GLY A 203 -14.68 -6.28 7.53
C GLY A 203 -13.65 -7.09 6.72
N ARG A 204 -13.17 -6.54 5.60
CA ARG A 204 -12.14 -7.16 4.75
C ARG A 204 -10.79 -6.45 4.86
N ILE A 205 -10.77 -5.22 5.40
CA ILE A 205 -9.55 -4.43 5.54
C ILE A 205 -8.64 -5.08 6.57
N CYS A 206 -7.42 -5.42 6.18
CA CYS A 206 -6.39 -6.00 7.04
C CYS A 206 -5.07 -5.23 7.00
N HIS A 207 -4.98 -4.21 6.16
CA HIS A 207 -3.85 -3.29 6.07
C HIS A 207 -4.30 -1.92 5.56
N VAL A 208 -3.61 -0.86 5.97
CA VAL A 208 -4.01 0.51 5.63
C VAL A 208 -2.80 1.32 5.19
N HIS A 209 -2.88 1.87 3.98
CA HIS A 209 -2.02 2.94 3.51
C HIS A 209 -2.79 4.27 3.61
N PHE A 210 -2.29 5.14 4.44
CA PHE A 210 -2.76 6.51 4.52
C PHE A 210 -1.90 7.38 3.62
N LYS A 211 -2.42 7.55 2.43
CA LYS A 211 -1.89 8.39 1.35
C LYS A 211 -2.85 9.53 1.11
N ASP A 212 -2.35 10.76 1.14
CA ASP A 212 -3.16 11.94 0.86
C ASP A 212 -3.07 12.33 -0.62
N VAL A 213 -3.99 13.15 -1.06
CA VAL A 213 -4.01 13.67 -2.43
C VAL A 213 -4.33 15.15 -2.44
N ARG A 214 -3.79 15.86 -3.43
CA ARG A 214 -4.20 17.24 -3.73
C ARG A 214 -5.31 17.21 -4.76
N LYS A 215 -6.56 17.34 -4.31
CA LYS A 215 -7.76 17.25 -5.17
C LYS A 215 -7.72 18.12 -6.44
N PRO A 216 -7.21 19.37 -6.40
CA PRO A 216 -7.05 20.16 -7.63
C PRO A 216 -6.09 19.50 -8.64
N VAL A 217 -5.01 18.86 -8.18
CA VAL A 217 -4.04 18.17 -9.04
C VAL A 217 -4.65 16.87 -9.60
N VAL A 218 -5.43 16.14 -8.79
CA VAL A 218 -6.19 14.97 -9.27
C VAL A 218 -7.14 15.39 -10.41
N GLN A 219 -7.82 16.53 -10.28
CA GLN A 219 -8.69 17.02 -11.36
C GLN A 219 -7.92 17.37 -12.64
N LEU A 220 -6.73 17.96 -12.50
CA LEU A 220 -5.84 18.21 -13.65
C LEU A 220 -5.39 16.89 -14.29
N ALA A 221 -5.02 15.90 -13.49
CA ALA A 221 -4.60 14.58 -13.97
C ALA A 221 -5.70 13.91 -14.80
N ARG A 222 -6.94 13.94 -14.31
CA ARG A 222 -8.11 13.40 -15.03
C ARG A 222 -8.39 14.14 -16.34
N ASN A 223 -8.35 15.47 -16.31
CA ASN A 223 -8.63 16.30 -17.49
C ASN A 223 -7.57 16.13 -18.59
N ASN A 224 -6.32 15.88 -18.21
CA ASN A 224 -5.20 15.73 -19.14
C ASN A 224 -4.84 14.27 -19.42
N LEU A 225 -5.61 13.30 -18.91
CA LEU A 225 -5.40 11.88 -19.12
C LEU A 225 -3.96 11.45 -18.73
N TRP A 226 -3.50 11.88 -17.57
CA TRP A 226 -2.14 11.59 -17.12
C TRP A 226 -1.92 10.10 -16.89
N SER A 227 -0.67 9.68 -17.11
CA SER A 227 -0.16 8.40 -16.64
C SER A 227 0.10 8.44 -15.13
N PHE A 228 0.28 7.29 -14.49
CA PHE A 228 0.64 7.26 -13.06
C PHE A 228 1.97 7.96 -12.78
N PRO A 229 3.07 7.75 -13.58
CA PRO A 229 4.28 8.54 -13.44
C PRO A 229 4.05 10.07 -13.55
N ASP A 230 3.17 10.52 -14.44
CA ASP A 230 2.87 11.95 -14.54
C ASP A 230 2.14 12.46 -13.30
N CYS A 231 1.24 11.65 -12.69
CA CYS A 231 0.59 11.98 -11.42
C CYS A 231 1.61 12.17 -10.29
N ILE A 232 2.61 11.27 -10.18
CA ILE A 232 3.68 11.34 -9.17
C ILE A 232 4.48 12.63 -9.35
N ILE A 233 5.01 12.87 -10.56
CA ILE A 233 5.90 14.01 -10.85
C ILE A 233 5.20 15.35 -10.62
N ASN A 234 3.90 15.43 -10.91
CA ASN A 234 3.12 16.65 -10.72
C ASN A 234 2.51 16.79 -9.32
N GLY A 235 2.87 15.92 -8.38
CA GLY A 235 2.51 16.05 -6.97
C GLY A 235 1.03 15.78 -6.68
N THR A 236 0.42 14.82 -7.38
CA THR A 236 -0.94 14.36 -7.10
C THR A 236 -1.04 13.77 -5.70
N PHE A 237 -0.06 12.95 -5.33
CA PHE A 237 0.01 12.27 -4.03
C PHE A 237 0.87 13.03 -3.04
N THR A 238 0.52 12.92 -1.77
CA THR A 238 1.26 13.52 -0.66
C THR A 238 1.00 12.72 0.64
N VAL A 239 1.61 13.16 1.74
CA VAL A 239 1.45 12.54 3.06
C VAL A 239 0.21 13.07 3.78
N PRO A 240 -0.36 12.33 4.76
CA PRO A 240 -1.46 12.80 5.59
C PRO A 240 -1.23 14.20 6.16
N GLY A 241 -2.23 15.07 6.00
CA GLY A 241 -2.18 16.46 6.48
C GLY A 241 -1.56 17.48 5.52
N ASP A 242 -1.20 17.04 4.30
CA ASP A 242 -0.69 17.94 3.25
C ASP A 242 -1.62 18.00 2.01
N GLY A 243 -2.71 17.26 2.02
CA GLY A 243 -3.71 17.20 0.97
C GLY A 243 -5.12 17.45 1.49
N ASP A 244 -6.08 16.78 0.87
CA ASP A 244 -7.50 17.09 1.03
C ASP A 244 -8.33 15.91 1.54
N ILE A 245 -7.71 14.77 1.99
CA ILE A 245 -8.44 13.62 2.54
C ILE A 245 -8.70 13.84 4.03
N ASP A 246 -9.90 13.53 4.47
CA ASP A 246 -10.30 13.59 5.88
C ASP A 246 -9.85 12.33 6.63
N PHE A 247 -8.60 12.33 7.12
CA PHE A 247 -8.06 11.22 7.90
C PHE A 247 -8.71 11.07 9.27
N ALA A 248 -9.28 12.13 9.82
CA ALA A 248 -10.00 12.06 11.08
C ALA A 248 -11.22 11.15 10.97
N ALA A 249 -12.04 11.35 9.93
CA ALA A 249 -13.20 10.51 9.66
C ALA A 249 -12.81 9.06 9.33
N LEU A 250 -11.73 8.84 8.56
CA LEU A 250 -11.23 7.50 8.27
C LEU A 250 -10.78 6.76 9.52
N LEU A 251 -10.06 7.46 10.40
CA LEU A 251 -9.57 6.89 11.66
C LEU A 251 -10.73 6.56 12.62
N ASP A 252 -11.76 7.40 12.68
CA ASP A 252 -12.95 7.15 13.51
C ASP A 252 -13.63 5.83 13.12
N GLU A 253 -13.77 5.55 11.81
CA GLU A 253 -14.36 4.28 11.34
C GLU A 253 -13.46 3.06 11.64
N LEU A 254 -12.14 3.21 11.48
CA LEU A 254 -11.19 2.12 11.81
C LEU A 254 -11.25 1.79 13.32
N LEU A 255 -11.29 2.81 14.17
CA LEU A 255 -11.39 2.63 15.62
C LEU A 255 -12.75 2.02 16.02
N ALA A 256 -13.85 2.49 15.42
CA ALA A 256 -15.17 1.94 15.66
C ALA A 256 -15.29 0.46 15.26
N ALA A 257 -14.52 0.03 14.27
CA ALA A 257 -14.44 -1.36 13.82
C ALA A 257 -13.42 -2.21 14.58
N ASP A 258 -12.78 -1.68 15.63
CA ASP A 258 -11.69 -2.35 16.37
C ASP A 258 -10.54 -2.80 15.46
N TYR A 259 -10.21 -1.97 14.46
CA TYR A 259 -9.06 -2.25 13.59
C TYR A 259 -7.78 -2.34 14.40
N GLN A 260 -7.01 -3.36 14.14
CA GLN A 260 -5.74 -3.61 14.81
C GLN A 260 -4.67 -3.85 13.75
N GLY A 261 -3.54 -3.17 13.91
CA GLY A 261 -2.43 -3.33 12.96
C GLY A 261 -1.72 -2.01 12.68
N TRP A 262 -1.35 -1.81 11.44
CA TRP A 262 -0.55 -0.68 11.02
C TRP A 262 -1.36 0.36 10.25
N LEU A 263 -1.12 1.64 10.56
CA LEU A 263 -1.41 2.75 9.67
C LEU A 263 -0.07 3.11 9.01
N VAL A 264 0.03 2.87 7.73
CA VAL A 264 1.26 3.12 6.99
C VAL A 264 1.15 4.46 6.27
N VAL A 265 2.05 5.37 6.58
CA VAL A 265 2.23 6.59 5.77
C VAL A 265 2.90 6.20 4.47
N GLU A 266 2.27 6.52 3.37
CA GLU A 266 2.81 6.27 2.04
C GLU A 266 2.51 7.45 1.12
N ALA A 267 3.51 7.88 0.35
CA ALA A 267 3.33 8.88 -0.69
C ALA A 267 4.44 8.76 -1.73
N GLU A 268 4.06 8.55 -2.98
CA GLU A 268 4.97 8.66 -4.11
C GLU A 268 5.20 10.14 -4.41
N GLN A 269 6.35 10.63 -4.03
CA GLN A 269 6.75 12.03 -4.20
C GLN A 269 8.15 12.13 -4.79
N ASP A 270 8.45 13.27 -5.40
CA ASP A 270 9.82 13.63 -5.78
C ASP A 270 10.55 14.24 -4.55
N PRO A 271 11.57 13.58 -4.00
CA PRO A 271 12.31 14.09 -2.84
C PRO A 271 12.98 15.45 -3.07
N ALA A 272 13.21 15.84 -4.31
CA ALA A 272 13.74 17.16 -4.64
C ALA A 272 12.72 18.28 -4.43
N VAL A 273 11.43 17.97 -4.52
CA VAL A 273 10.32 18.92 -4.33
C VAL A 273 9.68 18.75 -2.96
N ALA A 274 9.57 17.51 -2.50
CA ALA A 274 9.01 17.11 -1.22
C ALA A 274 10.10 16.41 -0.38
N PRO A 275 10.98 17.14 0.34
CA PRO A 275 12.07 16.54 1.11
C PRO A 275 11.56 15.46 2.06
N SER A 276 12.10 14.25 1.92
CA SER A 276 11.57 13.02 2.54
C SER A 276 11.37 13.14 4.05
N TYR A 277 12.38 13.61 4.79
CA TYR A 277 12.28 13.80 6.24
C TYR A 277 11.12 14.74 6.63
N VAL A 278 10.99 15.87 5.93
CA VAL A 278 9.99 16.90 6.26
C VAL A 278 8.58 16.36 6.03
N TYR A 279 8.36 15.69 4.90
CA TYR A 279 7.06 15.14 4.55
C TYR A 279 6.73 13.88 5.36
N ALA A 280 7.68 12.98 5.57
CA ALA A 280 7.49 11.83 6.45
C ALA A 280 7.13 12.28 7.88
N LYS A 281 7.81 13.32 8.41
CA LYS A 281 7.49 13.90 9.72
C LYS A 281 6.09 14.50 9.76
N LYS A 282 5.69 15.24 8.73
CA LYS A 282 4.33 15.80 8.64
C LYS A 282 3.26 14.71 8.71
N GLY A 283 3.42 13.63 7.90
CA GLY A 283 2.49 12.50 7.91
C GLY A 283 2.41 11.82 9.27
N TYR A 284 3.55 11.57 9.90
CA TYR A 284 3.60 11.00 11.25
C TYR A 284 2.91 11.89 12.29
N ASP A 285 3.29 13.16 12.35
CA ASP A 285 2.75 14.11 13.34
C ASP A 285 1.22 14.24 13.19
N THR A 286 0.72 14.26 11.97
CA THR A 286 -0.73 14.29 11.69
C THR A 286 -1.44 13.06 12.24
N LEU A 287 -0.95 11.86 11.91
CA LEU A 287 -1.57 10.62 12.37
C LEU A 287 -1.43 10.43 13.88
N ARG A 288 -0.29 10.80 14.45
CA ARG A 288 -0.06 10.68 15.88
C ARG A 288 -1.02 11.59 16.66
N ALA A 289 -1.16 12.85 16.25
CA ALA A 289 -2.09 13.80 16.86
C ALA A 289 -3.54 13.29 16.80
N LEU A 290 -3.97 12.77 15.65
CA LEU A 290 -5.31 12.21 15.49
C LEU A 290 -5.55 10.98 16.37
N LEU A 291 -4.55 10.11 16.52
CA LEU A 291 -4.64 8.95 17.40
C LEU A 291 -4.69 9.34 18.86
N ASP A 292 -3.81 10.27 19.32
CA ASP A 292 -3.72 10.72 20.70
C ASP A 292 -5.05 11.37 21.13
N GLU A 293 -5.62 12.22 20.28
CA GLU A 293 -6.91 12.86 20.53
C GLU A 293 -8.04 11.84 20.78
N ARG A 294 -8.03 10.69 20.06
CA ARG A 294 -9.09 9.69 20.10
C ARG A 294 -8.86 8.58 21.12
N THR A 295 -7.61 8.32 21.47
CA THR A 295 -7.26 7.24 22.40
C THR A 295 -6.91 7.73 23.81
N GLY A 296 -6.78 9.04 23.99
CA GLY A 296 -6.45 9.66 25.28
C GLY A 296 -5.00 9.40 25.73
N GLN A 297 -4.12 9.21 24.78
CA GLN A 297 -2.68 8.97 25.04
C GLN A 297 -1.88 10.25 24.87
#